data_635e1f34087e8206f9d9a70da25a05f1
#
_entry.id   635e1f34087e8206f9d9a70da25a05f1
#
_cell.length_a   1.000
_cell.length_b   1.000
_cell.length_c   1.000
_cell.angle_alpha   90.00
_cell.angle_beta   90.00
_cell.angle_gamma   90.00
#
_symmetry.space_group_name_H-M   'P 1'
#
loop_
_entity.id
_entity.type
_entity.pdbx_description
1 polymer ?
#
loop_
_entity_poly.entity_id
_entity_poly.type
_entity_poly.pdbx_seq_one_letter_code
_entity_poly.pdbx_strand_id
1 'polypeptide(L)'
;MRQAAYHWTDDQLHATLLDYHLLQKAWNMSDSKATIPLKRFLLLERCPTAWKEMDLYVFRDESVVFYVGQSHFAFARVWEHLIGGFHGHSIIGRFVWCNWPKSMKFTIELLSSQSEEFGVVGNELSASECLLIQRWSPCFNISQNNQPILLPDSYLPPNVPFRRRRSLNMLIHEAERAVQAEDAQLWLKNMEV
;
A
#
# COMPACT_ATOMS: atom_id res chain seq x y z
N MET A 1 26.55 7.43 -3.97
CA MET A 1 25.92 6.76 -2.80
C MET A 1 26.18 5.27 -2.95
N ARG A 2 26.91 4.64 -2.03
CA ARG A 2 27.23 3.21 -2.08
C ARG A 2 25.98 2.44 -1.64
N GLN A 3 25.41 1.61 -2.52
CA GLN A 3 24.46 0.58 -2.15
C GLN A 3 25.16 -0.40 -1.22
N ALA A 4 24.73 -0.48 0.04
CA ALA A 4 25.12 -1.56 0.92
C ALA A 4 24.48 -2.85 0.39
N ALA A 5 25.29 -3.72 -0.20
CA ALA A 5 24.86 -5.06 -0.56
C ALA A 5 24.73 -5.86 0.76
N TYR A 6 23.53 -6.04 1.26
CA TYR A 6 23.26 -6.97 2.34
C TYR A 6 23.39 -8.39 1.79
N HIS A 7 24.44 -9.10 2.20
CA HIS A 7 24.56 -10.54 2.02
C HIS A 7 23.72 -11.22 3.11
N TRP A 8 22.58 -11.77 2.72
CA TRP A 8 21.78 -12.63 3.58
C TRP A 8 22.46 -13.99 3.73
N THR A 9 22.50 -14.52 4.95
CA THR A 9 22.89 -15.92 5.19
C THR A 9 21.73 -16.84 4.77
N ASP A 10 22.02 -18.11 4.43
CA ASP A 10 20.99 -19.09 4.04
C ASP A 10 19.90 -19.26 5.11
N ASP A 11 20.24 -19.14 6.39
CA ASP A 11 19.29 -19.18 7.50
C ASP A 11 18.36 -17.96 7.52
N GLN A 12 18.87 -16.78 7.17
CA GLN A 12 18.03 -15.56 7.02
C GLN A 12 17.12 -15.65 5.82
N LEU A 13 17.58 -16.26 4.72
CA LEU A 13 16.75 -16.52 3.54
C LEU A 13 15.64 -17.52 3.86
N HIS A 14 15.93 -18.58 4.63
CA HIS A 14 14.94 -19.57 5.07
C HIS A 14 13.91 -18.99 6.04
N ALA A 15 14.33 -18.18 7.01
CA ALA A 15 13.43 -17.47 7.91
C ALA A 15 12.52 -16.51 7.13
N THR A 16 13.07 -15.76 6.17
CA THR A 16 12.31 -14.82 5.33
C THR A 16 11.32 -15.55 4.40
N LEU A 17 11.66 -16.76 3.92
CA LEU A 17 10.74 -17.59 3.12
C LEU A 17 9.61 -18.18 3.98
N LEU A 18 9.90 -18.59 5.23
CA LEU A 18 8.88 -19.05 6.17
C LEU A 18 7.93 -17.90 6.57
N ASP A 19 8.48 -16.73 6.87
CA ASP A 19 7.71 -15.52 7.13
C ASP A 19 6.88 -15.12 5.89
N TYR A 20 7.41 -15.28 4.69
CA TYR A 20 6.69 -15.03 3.45
C TYR A 20 5.49 -15.98 3.26
N HIS A 21 5.64 -17.27 3.57
CA HIS A 21 4.54 -18.24 3.52
C HIS A 21 3.48 -18.01 4.61
N LEU A 22 3.88 -17.59 5.80
CA LEU A 22 2.96 -17.19 6.86
C LEU A 22 2.24 -15.88 6.50
N LEU A 23 2.95 -14.93 5.90
CA LEU A 23 2.39 -13.66 5.41
C LEU A 23 1.44 -13.89 4.22
N GLN A 24 1.71 -14.83 3.32
CA GLN A 24 0.80 -15.21 2.23
C GLN A 24 -0.56 -15.73 2.74
N LYS A 25 -0.57 -16.47 3.86
CA LYS A 25 -1.82 -16.92 4.49
C LYS A 25 -2.59 -15.80 5.20
N ALA A 26 -1.89 -14.76 5.66
CA ALA A 26 -2.50 -13.60 6.34
C ALA A 26 -3.00 -12.54 5.36
N TRP A 27 -2.59 -12.58 4.09
CA TRP A 27 -3.02 -11.64 3.05
C TRP A 27 -3.96 -12.35 2.10
N ASN A 28 -5.11 -11.73 1.81
CA ASN A 28 -6.00 -12.20 0.75
C ASN A 28 -5.30 -12.01 -0.60
N MET A 29 -4.51 -13.00 -1.00
CA MET A 29 -3.80 -13.02 -2.28
C MET A 29 -4.54 -13.95 -3.23
N SER A 30 -4.98 -13.39 -4.34
CA SER A 30 -5.21 -14.13 -5.59
C SER A 30 -4.05 -13.81 -6.54
N ASP A 31 -3.86 -14.60 -7.59
CA ASP A 31 -2.82 -14.35 -8.60
C ASP A 31 -2.97 -12.98 -9.30
N SER A 32 -4.15 -12.35 -9.19
CA SER A 32 -4.49 -11.08 -9.83
C SER A 32 -4.65 -9.90 -8.85
N LYS A 33 -4.62 -10.14 -7.53
CA LYS A 33 -4.85 -9.11 -6.51
C LYS A 33 -4.06 -9.38 -5.24
N ALA A 34 -3.40 -8.35 -4.70
CA ALA A 34 -2.80 -8.33 -3.38
C ALA A 34 -3.39 -7.20 -2.54
N THR A 35 -3.76 -7.49 -1.29
CA THR A 35 -4.32 -6.52 -0.34
C THR A 35 -3.46 -6.53 0.91
N ILE A 36 -2.84 -5.39 1.24
CA ILE A 36 -1.88 -5.29 2.34
C ILE A 36 -2.10 -4.02 3.18
N PRO A 37 -2.12 -4.10 4.51
CA PRO A 37 -2.08 -2.91 5.37
C PRO A 37 -0.83 -2.07 5.12
N LEU A 38 -0.98 -0.75 5.07
CA LEU A 38 0.13 0.19 4.79
C LEU A 38 1.33 -0.04 5.71
N LYS A 39 1.12 -0.28 7.01
CA LYS A 39 2.21 -0.55 7.96
C LYS A 39 3.04 -1.77 7.59
N ARG A 40 2.42 -2.83 7.03
CA ARG A 40 3.13 -4.02 6.53
C ARG A 40 3.78 -3.76 5.18
N PHE A 41 3.14 -2.98 4.30
CA PHE A 41 3.74 -2.56 3.03
C PHE A 41 5.06 -1.81 3.25
N LEU A 42 5.12 -0.93 4.27
CA LEU A 42 6.32 -0.15 4.62
C LEU A 42 7.51 -1.02 5.08
N LEU A 43 7.29 -2.28 5.45
CA LEU A 43 8.34 -3.21 5.86
C LEU A 43 8.86 -4.06 4.69
N LEU A 44 8.27 -3.95 3.51
CA LEU A 44 8.70 -4.69 2.33
C LEU A 44 9.89 -3.99 1.67
N GLU A 45 11.08 -4.51 1.88
CA GLU A 45 12.29 -3.99 1.23
C GLU A 45 12.31 -4.25 -0.28
N ARG A 46 11.62 -5.29 -0.74
CA ARG A 46 11.57 -5.72 -2.14
C ARG A 46 10.16 -6.11 -2.54
N CYS A 47 9.86 -5.94 -3.82
CA CYS A 47 8.62 -6.42 -4.40
C CYS A 47 8.56 -7.94 -4.37
N PRO A 48 7.55 -8.56 -3.75
CA PRO A 48 7.28 -9.99 -3.87
C PRO A 48 7.15 -10.40 -5.34
N THR A 49 7.66 -11.58 -5.70
CA THR A 49 7.68 -12.04 -7.09
C THR A 49 6.26 -12.09 -7.70
N ALA A 50 5.27 -12.51 -6.93
CA ALA A 50 3.88 -12.56 -7.35
C ALA A 50 3.24 -11.19 -7.64
N TRP A 51 3.85 -10.08 -7.23
CA TRP A 51 3.31 -8.73 -7.42
C TRP A 51 3.96 -7.95 -8.57
N LYS A 52 4.93 -8.55 -9.25
CA LYS A 52 5.68 -7.88 -10.33
C LYS A 52 4.82 -7.52 -11.53
N GLU A 53 3.79 -8.33 -11.79
CA GLU A 53 2.85 -8.13 -12.89
C GLU A 53 1.65 -7.25 -12.51
N MET A 54 1.62 -6.72 -11.26
CA MET A 54 0.56 -5.82 -10.84
C MET A 54 0.87 -4.40 -11.29
N ASP A 55 -0.08 -3.80 -11.98
CA ASP A 55 0.07 -2.53 -12.69
C ASP A 55 -0.98 -1.47 -12.27
N LEU A 56 -1.96 -1.85 -11.45
CA LEU A 56 -2.94 -0.96 -10.82
C LEU A 56 -2.72 -0.96 -9.30
N TYR A 57 -2.98 0.18 -8.67
CA TYR A 57 -2.88 0.30 -7.21
C TYR A 57 -3.94 1.22 -6.63
N VAL A 58 -4.35 0.91 -5.41
CA VAL A 58 -5.41 1.61 -4.70
C VAL A 58 -4.96 1.93 -3.27
N PHE A 59 -5.21 3.16 -2.83
CA PHE A 59 -5.11 3.56 -1.44
C PHE A 59 -6.51 3.69 -0.86
N ARG A 60 -6.80 2.97 0.21
CA ARG A 60 -8.12 3.00 0.84
C ARG A 60 -8.05 2.75 2.35
N ASP A 61 -9.15 3.03 3.05
CA ASP A 61 -9.48 2.43 4.34
C ASP A 61 -10.64 1.42 4.15
N GLU A 62 -11.27 1.02 5.24
CA GLU A 62 -12.39 0.07 5.20
C GLU A 62 -13.61 0.62 4.42
N SER A 63 -13.83 1.92 4.44
CA SER A 63 -15.05 2.57 3.97
C SER A 63 -14.87 3.45 2.73
N VAL A 64 -13.65 3.98 2.49
CA VAL A 64 -13.40 5.01 1.48
C VAL A 64 -12.17 4.68 0.66
N VAL A 65 -12.30 4.80 -0.66
CA VAL A 65 -11.16 4.77 -1.58
C VAL A 65 -10.63 6.20 -1.72
N PHE A 66 -9.36 6.39 -1.38
CA PHE A 66 -8.72 7.69 -1.46
C PHE A 66 -8.15 7.97 -2.84
N TYR A 67 -7.51 6.97 -3.43
CA TYR A 67 -6.84 7.13 -4.72
C TYR A 67 -6.72 5.80 -5.46
N VAL A 68 -6.86 5.86 -6.77
CA VAL A 68 -6.57 4.80 -7.74
C VAL A 68 -5.49 5.31 -8.69
N GLY A 69 -4.57 4.45 -9.08
CA GLY A 69 -3.54 4.80 -10.07
C GLY A 69 -3.03 3.59 -10.82
N GLN A 70 -2.31 3.87 -11.89
CA GLN A 70 -1.68 2.88 -12.76
C GLN A 70 -0.17 3.08 -12.85
N SER A 71 0.56 2.03 -13.09
CA SER A 71 2.00 2.03 -13.38
C SER A 71 2.42 0.65 -13.87
N HIS A 72 3.29 0.55 -14.86
CA HIS A 72 3.88 -0.74 -15.25
C HIS A 72 4.55 -1.50 -14.11
N PHE A 73 4.78 -0.86 -12.97
CA PHE A 73 5.27 -1.46 -11.75
C PHE A 73 4.63 -0.79 -10.53
N ALA A 74 3.41 -1.21 -10.21
CA ALA A 74 2.57 -0.59 -9.18
C ALA A 74 3.24 -0.55 -7.80
N PHE A 75 3.96 -1.61 -7.39
CA PHE A 75 4.68 -1.65 -6.11
C PHE A 75 5.68 -0.49 -5.97
N ALA A 76 6.52 -0.26 -6.98
CA ALA A 76 7.49 0.84 -6.95
C ALA A 76 6.77 2.19 -6.97
N ARG A 77 5.68 2.31 -7.73
CA ARG A 77 4.91 3.55 -7.81
C ARG A 77 4.27 3.94 -6.48
N VAL A 78 3.77 2.97 -5.71
CA VAL A 78 3.29 3.21 -4.33
C VAL A 78 4.41 3.77 -3.46
N TRP A 79 5.62 3.19 -3.51
CA TRP A 79 6.79 3.70 -2.79
C TRP A 79 7.17 5.13 -3.23
N GLU A 80 7.14 5.43 -4.52
CA GLU A 80 7.38 6.78 -5.05
C GLU A 80 6.38 7.78 -4.48
N HIS A 81 5.10 7.41 -4.37
CA HIS A 81 4.10 8.25 -3.73
C HIS A 81 4.41 8.50 -2.25
N LEU A 82 4.77 7.48 -1.50
CA LEU A 82 5.08 7.59 -0.07
C LEU A 82 6.32 8.47 0.16
N ILE A 83 7.42 8.21 -0.56
CA ILE A 83 8.65 9.01 -0.48
C ILE A 83 8.38 10.45 -0.98
N GLY A 84 7.75 10.59 -2.13
CA GLY A 84 7.39 11.89 -2.71
C GLY A 84 6.46 12.70 -1.80
N GLY A 85 5.51 12.04 -1.13
CA GLY A 85 4.63 12.67 -0.16
C GLY A 85 5.35 13.18 1.07
N PHE A 86 6.34 12.43 1.57
CA PHE A 86 7.20 12.86 2.66
C PHE A 86 8.02 14.11 2.27
N HIS A 87 8.42 14.23 1.01
CA HIS A 87 9.11 15.40 0.46
C HIS A 87 8.17 16.51 -0.07
N GLY A 88 6.86 16.28 -0.09
CA GLY A 88 5.87 17.26 -0.51
C GLY A 88 5.50 17.22 -2.01
N HIS A 89 5.93 16.20 -2.75
CA HIS A 89 5.73 16.08 -4.20
C HIS A 89 4.57 15.17 -4.62
N SER A 90 3.93 14.46 -3.69
CA SER A 90 2.79 13.58 -3.94
C SER A 90 1.62 13.91 -3.03
N ILE A 91 0.46 14.19 -3.60
CA ILE A 91 -0.77 14.50 -2.86
C ILE A 91 -1.18 13.31 -1.99
N ILE A 92 -1.27 12.11 -2.56
CA ILE A 92 -1.67 10.91 -1.82
C ILE A 92 -0.64 10.53 -0.75
N GLY A 93 0.64 10.64 -1.05
CA GLY A 93 1.68 10.39 -0.06
C GLY A 93 1.66 11.44 1.08
N ARG A 94 1.42 12.72 0.79
CA ARG A 94 1.21 13.75 1.82
C ARG A 94 0.00 13.43 2.69
N PHE A 95 -1.09 13.01 2.09
CA PHE A 95 -2.29 12.60 2.81
C PHE A 95 -2.00 11.48 3.80
N VAL A 96 -1.25 10.45 3.38
CA VAL A 96 -0.80 9.36 4.25
C VAL A 96 -0.04 9.90 5.45
N TRP A 97 0.97 10.76 5.24
CA TRP A 97 1.82 11.25 6.32
C TRP A 97 1.13 12.30 7.21
N CYS A 98 0.22 13.11 6.68
CA CYS A 98 -0.59 14.03 7.49
C CYS A 98 -1.52 13.29 8.46
N ASN A 99 -1.96 12.10 8.09
CA ASN A 99 -2.86 11.27 8.89
C ASN A 99 -2.14 10.21 9.75
N TRP A 100 -0.81 10.26 9.85
CA TRP A 100 -0.06 9.35 10.69
C TRP A 100 -0.28 9.64 12.20
N PRO A 101 -0.51 8.63 13.06
CA PRO A 101 -0.43 7.17 12.84
C PRO A 101 -1.72 6.50 12.37
N LYS A 102 -2.82 7.21 12.22
CA LYS A 102 -4.11 6.66 11.76
C LYS A 102 -3.98 5.93 10.42
N SER A 103 -3.19 6.50 9.51
CA SER A 103 -2.93 5.93 8.17
C SER A 103 -2.21 4.58 8.17
N MET A 104 -1.64 4.11 9.30
CA MET A 104 -1.11 2.75 9.42
C MET A 104 -2.17 1.67 9.14
N LYS A 105 -3.47 2.01 9.36
CA LYS A 105 -4.60 1.14 9.09
C LYS A 105 -5.07 1.18 7.63
N PHE A 106 -4.56 2.12 6.82
CA PHE A 106 -4.89 2.15 5.40
C PHE A 106 -4.44 0.86 4.74
N THR A 107 -5.13 0.52 3.68
CA THR A 107 -4.85 -0.66 2.87
C THR A 107 -4.34 -0.22 1.51
N ILE A 108 -3.27 -0.85 1.06
CA ILE A 108 -2.80 -0.81 -0.32
C ILE A 108 -3.35 -2.05 -1.01
N GLU A 109 -4.08 -1.85 -2.10
CA GLU A 109 -4.42 -2.93 -3.01
C GLU A 109 -3.58 -2.80 -4.28
N LEU A 110 -2.99 -3.90 -4.72
CA LEU A 110 -2.33 -4.02 -6.00
C LEU A 110 -3.15 -4.99 -6.85
N LEU A 111 -3.40 -4.66 -8.12
CA LEU A 111 -4.19 -5.47 -9.03
C LEU A 111 -3.48 -5.58 -10.38
N SER A 112 -3.77 -6.65 -11.12
CA SER A 112 -3.34 -6.79 -12.50
C SER A 112 -4.48 -6.41 -13.44
N SER A 113 -4.21 -5.47 -14.39
CA SER A 113 -5.15 -5.13 -15.46
C SER A 113 -5.47 -6.34 -16.35
N GLN A 114 -4.63 -7.40 -16.30
CA GLN A 114 -4.82 -8.63 -17.05
C GLN A 114 -5.81 -9.60 -16.37
N SER A 115 -6.37 -9.23 -15.21
CA SER A 115 -7.36 -10.08 -14.53
C SER A 115 -8.69 -10.12 -15.29
N GLU A 116 -9.47 -11.19 -15.07
CA GLU A 116 -10.79 -11.36 -15.67
C GLU A 116 -11.74 -10.21 -15.41
N GLU A 117 -11.57 -9.53 -14.26
CA GLU A 117 -12.36 -8.36 -13.85
C GLU A 117 -12.32 -7.23 -14.89
N PHE A 118 -11.19 -7.08 -15.60
CA PHE A 118 -10.98 -6.02 -16.59
C PHE A 118 -11.20 -6.49 -18.04
N GLY A 119 -11.64 -7.73 -18.26
CA GLY A 119 -11.97 -8.24 -19.59
C GLY A 119 -13.01 -7.40 -20.33
N VAL A 120 -13.93 -6.76 -19.60
CA VAL A 120 -14.98 -5.86 -20.16
C VAL A 120 -14.39 -4.60 -20.83
N VAL A 121 -13.17 -4.21 -20.47
CA VAL A 121 -12.43 -3.08 -21.07
C VAL A 121 -11.19 -3.55 -21.85
N GLY A 122 -11.18 -4.84 -22.25
CA GLY A 122 -10.12 -5.43 -23.08
C GLY A 122 -8.77 -5.56 -22.36
N ASN A 123 -8.75 -5.55 -21.05
CA ASN A 123 -7.52 -5.59 -20.24
C ASN A 123 -6.52 -4.47 -20.54
N GLU A 124 -7.02 -3.35 -21.08
CA GLU A 124 -6.19 -2.18 -21.36
C GLU A 124 -5.98 -1.39 -20.07
N LEU A 125 -4.72 -1.06 -19.75
CA LEU A 125 -4.31 -0.52 -18.47
C LEU A 125 -5.04 0.79 -18.11
N SER A 126 -5.09 1.74 -19.03
CA SER A 126 -5.75 3.05 -18.78
C SER A 126 -7.27 2.91 -18.68
N ALA A 127 -7.87 1.99 -19.45
CA ALA A 127 -9.31 1.72 -19.36
C ALA A 127 -9.65 1.00 -18.05
N SER A 128 -8.78 0.12 -17.56
CA SER A 128 -8.90 -0.56 -16.27
C SER A 128 -8.83 0.43 -15.10
N GLU A 129 -7.87 1.39 -15.12
CA GLU A 129 -7.81 2.47 -14.14
C GLU A 129 -9.10 3.31 -14.16
N CYS A 130 -9.54 3.72 -15.35
CA CYS A 130 -10.77 4.50 -15.51
C CYS A 130 -11.98 3.76 -14.94
N LEU A 131 -12.11 2.46 -15.21
CA LEU A 131 -13.18 1.62 -14.67
C LEU A 131 -13.19 1.62 -13.14
N LEU A 132 -12.02 1.48 -12.50
CA LEU A 132 -11.91 1.53 -11.03
C LEU A 132 -12.24 2.92 -10.47
N ILE A 133 -11.79 3.99 -11.13
CA ILE A 133 -12.10 5.37 -10.72
C ILE A 133 -13.61 5.61 -10.81
N GLN A 134 -14.26 5.21 -11.88
CA GLN A 134 -15.73 5.36 -12.04
C GLN A 134 -16.50 4.53 -11.02
N ARG A 135 -16.04 3.30 -10.72
CA ARG A 135 -16.68 2.41 -9.75
C ARG A 135 -16.63 2.92 -8.33
N TRP A 136 -15.48 3.48 -7.93
CA TRP A 136 -15.23 3.83 -6.53
C TRP A 136 -15.24 5.32 -6.22
N SER A 137 -15.26 6.17 -7.24
CA SER A 137 -15.28 7.64 -7.10
C SER A 137 -14.27 8.17 -6.06
N PRO A 138 -12.95 7.86 -6.18
CA PRO A 138 -11.95 8.14 -5.14
C PRO A 138 -11.84 9.63 -4.82
N CYS A 139 -11.46 9.98 -3.57
CA CYS A 139 -11.39 11.36 -3.10
C CYS A 139 -10.38 12.23 -3.86
N PHE A 140 -9.25 11.67 -4.31
CA PHE A 140 -8.13 12.44 -4.87
C PHE A 140 -7.91 12.25 -6.37
N ASN A 141 -8.71 11.41 -7.05
CA ASN A 141 -8.70 11.37 -8.51
C ASN A 141 -9.59 12.49 -9.04
N ILE A 142 -9.00 13.45 -9.73
CA ILE A 142 -9.72 14.57 -10.38
C ILE A 142 -10.03 14.19 -11.83
N SER A 143 -9.05 13.62 -12.54
CA SER A 143 -9.22 13.14 -13.90
C SER A 143 -10.07 11.87 -13.91
N GLN A 144 -10.94 11.74 -14.91
CA GLN A 144 -11.82 10.57 -15.13
C GLN A 144 -12.81 10.28 -14.00
N ASN A 145 -12.91 11.16 -13.01
CA ASN A 145 -13.81 11.06 -11.86
C ASN A 145 -14.84 12.19 -11.91
N ASN A 146 -16.05 11.87 -12.34
CA ASN A 146 -17.11 12.85 -12.50
C ASN A 146 -17.69 13.36 -11.17
N GLN A 147 -17.62 12.52 -10.13
CA GLN A 147 -18.17 12.81 -8.81
C GLN A 147 -17.28 12.22 -7.70
N PRO A 148 -16.12 12.84 -7.41
CA PRO A 148 -15.26 12.36 -6.35
C PRO A 148 -15.98 12.38 -5.00
N ILE A 149 -15.84 11.33 -4.23
CA ILE A 149 -16.34 11.27 -2.85
C ILE A 149 -15.59 12.31 -2.02
N LEU A 150 -16.32 13.05 -1.21
CA LEU A 150 -15.71 14.00 -0.28
C LEU A 150 -14.88 13.26 0.75
N LEU A 151 -13.71 13.83 1.05
CA LEU A 151 -12.86 13.31 2.11
C LEU A 151 -13.61 13.38 3.45
N PRO A 152 -13.76 12.27 4.19
CA PRO A 152 -14.42 12.30 5.50
C PRO A 152 -13.70 13.24 6.48
N ASP A 153 -14.47 13.96 7.31
CA ASP A 153 -13.96 14.92 8.31
C ASP A 153 -12.99 14.30 9.32
N SER A 154 -13.01 12.97 9.44
CA SER A 154 -12.10 12.23 10.30
C SER A 154 -10.65 12.20 9.80
N TYR A 155 -10.37 12.70 8.58
CA TYR A 155 -9.06 12.75 7.96
C TYR A 155 -8.60 14.17 7.71
N LEU A 156 -7.31 14.42 7.90
CA LEU A 156 -6.66 15.69 7.56
C LEU A 156 -6.41 15.75 6.04
N PRO A 157 -6.77 16.84 5.36
CA PRO A 157 -6.50 16.99 3.94
C PRO A 157 -4.99 17.15 3.65
N PRO A 158 -4.53 16.81 2.44
CA PRO A 158 -3.09 16.80 2.09
C PRO A 158 -2.44 18.19 2.04
N ASN A 159 -3.22 19.27 2.06
CA ASN A 159 -2.74 20.66 2.06
C ASN A 159 -2.38 21.19 3.47
N VAL A 160 -2.70 20.42 4.54
CA VAL A 160 -2.28 20.79 5.91
C VAL A 160 -0.75 20.75 5.98
N PRO A 161 -0.10 21.77 6.59
CA PRO A 161 1.34 21.76 6.75
C PRO A 161 1.83 20.57 7.54
N PHE A 162 2.59 19.69 6.89
CA PHE A 162 3.21 18.54 7.54
C PHE A 162 4.50 19.01 8.24
N ARG A 163 4.47 19.07 9.57
CA ARG A 163 5.66 19.40 10.36
C ARG A 163 6.58 18.18 10.42
N ARG A 164 7.70 18.23 9.70
CA ARG A 164 8.74 17.19 9.69
C ARG A 164 9.52 17.18 11.00
N ARG A 165 8.94 16.65 12.07
CA ARG A 165 9.67 16.41 13.33
C ARG A 165 10.33 15.04 13.37
N ARG A 166 9.94 14.12 12.47
CA ARG A 166 10.39 12.73 12.40
C ARG A 166 10.94 12.44 11.00
N SER A 167 11.99 11.62 10.92
CA SER A 167 12.48 11.11 9.64
C SER A 167 11.57 10.01 9.10
N LEU A 168 11.65 9.73 7.80
CA LEU A 168 10.91 8.62 7.20
C LEU A 168 11.25 7.29 7.88
N ASN A 169 12.53 7.05 8.19
CA ASN A 169 12.97 5.84 8.91
C ASN A 169 12.31 5.71 10.29
N MET A 170 12.14 6.81 11.03
CA MET A 170 11.43 6.75 12.32
C MET A 170 9.98 6.33 12.15
N LEU A 171 9.30 6.80 11.10
CA LEU A 171 7.92 6.40 10.81
C LEU A 171 7.83 4.91 10.41
N ILE A 172 8.80 4.43 9.63
CA ILE A 172 8.91 3.00 9.28
C ILE A 172 9.14 2.15 10.55
N HIS A 173 10.01 2.54 11.45
CA HIS A 173 10.20 1.86 12.74
C HIS A 173 8.96 1.91 13.65
N GLU A 174 8.15 2.97 13.56
CA GLU A 174 6.86 3.00 14.26
C GLU A 174 5.89 1.97 13.66
N ALA A 175 5.86 1.82 12.34
CA ALA A 175 5.08 0.79 11.65
C ALA A 175 5.54 -0.63 12.04
N GLU A 176 6.85 -0.87 12.08
CA GLU A 176 7.45 -2.14 12.49
C GLU A 176 7.00 -2.53 13.90
N ARG A 177 7.12 -1.62 14.87
CA ARG A 177 6.67 -1.88 16.25
C ARG A 177 5.16 -2.17 16.33
N ALA A 178 4.35 -1.49 15.50
CA ALA A 178 2.91 -1.74 15.45
C ALA A 178 2.60 -3.14 14.89
N VAL A 179 3.33 -3.59 13.88
CA VAL A 179 3.21 -4.94 13.31
C VAL A 179 3.64 -5.98 14.33
N GLN A 180 4.79 -5.82 14.98
CA GLN A 180 5.28 -6.74 16.01
C GLN A 180 4.31 -6.89 17.18
N ALA A 181 3.68 -5.79 17.61
CA ALA A 181 2.67 -5.83 18.68
C ALA A 181 1.42 -6.60 18.26
N GLU A 182 0.95 -6.44 17.02
CA GLU A 182 -0.18 -7.23 16.50
C GLU A 182 0.14 -8.71 16.38
N ASP A 183 1.31 -9.04 15.84
CA ASP A 183 1.72 -10.43 15.65
C ASP A 183 1.88 -11.13 17.00
N ALA A 184 2.39 -10.45 18.04
CA ALA A 184 2.45 -10.95 19.39
C ALA A 184 1.05 -11.20 20.00
N GLN A 185 0.10 -10.30 19.78
CA GLN A 185 -1.29 -10.48 20.25
C GLN A 185 -1.97 -11.66 19.56
N LEU A 186 -1.77 -11.81 18.24
CA LEU A 186 -2.31 -12.93 17.48
C LEU A 186 -1.73 -14.27 17.97
N TRP A 187 -0.41 -14.30 18.25
CA TRP A 187 0.25 -15.48 18.77
C TRP A 187 -0.32 -15.91 20.13
N LEU A 188 -0.47 -14.96 21.08
CA LEU A 188 -1.07 -15.23 22.40
C LEU A 188 -2.50 -15.76 22.26
N LYS A 189 -3.32 -15.15 21.41
CA LYS A 189 -4.70 -15.57 21.17
C LYS A 189 -4.82 -16.99 20.61
N ASN A 190 -3.85 -17.40 19.78
CA ASN A 190 -3.81 -18.75 19.22
C ASN A 190 -3.31 -19.81 20.22
N MET A 191 -2.66 -19.40 21.32
CA MET A 191 -2.18 -20.31 22.38
C MET A 191 -3.25 -20.57 23.46
N GLU A 192 -4.30 -19.75 23.51
CA GLU A 192 -5.41 -19.89 24.46
C GLU A 192 -6.53 -20.83 23.96
N VAL A 193 -6.37 -21.39 22.73
CA VAL A 193 -7.28 -22.38 22.10
C VAL A 193 -6.68 -23.77 22.19
#